data_af0e810aa181dee7472cd53443001f15
#
_entry.id   af0e810aa181dee7472cd53443001f15
#
_cell.length_a   1.000
_cell.length_b   1.000
_cell.length_c   1.000
_cell.angle_alpha   90.00
_cell.angle_beta   90.00
_cell.angle_gamma   90.00
#
_symmetry.space_group_name_H-M   'P 1'
#
loop_
_entity.id
_entity.type
_entity.pdbx_description
1 polymer ?
#
loop_
_entity_poly.entity_id
_entity_poly.type
_entity_poly.pdbx_seq_one_letter_code
_entity_poly.pdbx_strand_id
1 'polypeptide(L)'
;MDLNVPFIDKIIPLIVSLVSPDQIVLFGSYARGDYKEKSDIDLLIIKKNLKNEREINNILYKAFFENKINVPIDLISIDYNKYMELNNEIGYVYKTIKDQGKVIYGTL
;
A
#
# COMPACT_ATOMS: atom_id res chain seq x y z
N MET A 1 -3.64 9.87 -13.29
CA MET A 1 -4.42 8.78 -12.68
C MET A 1 -5.55 9.39 -11.87
N ASP A 2 -6.78 9.08 -12.24
CA ASP A 2 -7.94 9.66 -11.58
C ASP A 2 -8.46 8.70 -10.52
N LEU A 3 -7.93 8.86 -9.29
CA LEU A 3 -8.31 8.05 -8.14
C LEU A 3 -9.09 8.91 -7.15
N ASN A 4 -10.29 8.46 -6.80
CA ASN A 4 -11.09 9.13 -5.76
C ASN A 4 -10.63 8.68 -4.35
N VAL A 5 -9.33 8.71 -4.11
CA VAL A 5 -8.75 8.31 -2.83
C VAL A 5 -8.37 9.55 -2.04
N PRO A 6 -8.93 9.75 -0.83
CA PRO A 6 -8.60 10.93 -0.03
C PRO A 6 -7.10 11.00 0.28
N PHE A 7 -6.53 12.19 0.18
CA PHE A 7 -5.13 12.48 0.52
C PHE A 7 -4.10 11.72 -0.30
N ILE A 8 -4.48 11.07 -1.41
CA ILE A 8 -3.52 10.25 -2.17
C ILE A 8 -2.33 11.07 -2.65
N ASP A 9 -2.53 12.34 -2.98
CA ASP A 9 -1.48 13.25 -3.43
C ASP A 9 -0.46 13.60 -2.33
N LYS A 10 -0.80 13.36 -1.06
CA LYS A 10 0.11 13.49 0.08
C LYS A 10 0.68 12.14 0.49
N ILE A 11 -0.12 11.10 0.44
CA ILE A 11 0.25 9.75 0.89
C ILE A 11 1.40 9.19 0.05
N ILE A 12 1.28 9.23 -1.28
CA ILE A 12 2.30 8.67 -2.16
C ILE A 12 3.67 9.33 -1.96
N PRO A 13 3.79 10.68 -1.99
CA PRO A 13 5.10 11.31 -1.76
C PRO A 13 5.69 11.02 -0.38
N LEU A 14 4.87 10.92 0.66
CA LEU A 14 5.36 10.58 2.00
C LEU A 14 5.97 9.18 2.01
N ILE A 15 5.28 8.19 1.45
CA ILE A 15 5.80 6.83 1.38
C ILE A 15 7.09 6.79 0.58
N VAL A 16 7.11 7.41 -0.58
CA VAL A 16 8.29 7.41 -1.46
C VAL A 16 9.49 8.06 -0.78
N SER A 17 9.30 9.20 -0.10
CA SER A 17 10.40 9.91 0.54
C SER A 17 10.95 9.17 1.77
N LEU A 18 10.10 8.48 2.52
CA LEU A 18 10.50 7.85 3.77
C LEU A 18 11.04 6.45 3.62
N VAL A 19 10.50 5.66 2.69
CA VAL A 19 10.86 4.24 2.59
C VAL A 19 11.35 3.80 1.23
N SER A 20 11.31 4.64 0.21
CA SER A 20 11.78 4.34 -1.14
C SER A 20 11.28 2.98 -1.65
N PRO A 21 9.97 2.79 -1.77
CA PRO A 21 9.41 1.51 -2.20
C PRO A 21 9.70 1.24 -3.67
N ASP A 22 9.69 -0.02 -4.07
CA ASP A 22 9.75 -0.38 -5.48
C ASP A 22 8.38 -0.27 -6.14
N GLN A 23 7.31 -0.58 -5.39
CA GLN A 23 5.95 -0.47 -5.90
C GLN A 23 4.98 -0.21 -4.75
N ILE A 24 3.92 0.56 -5.03
CA ILE A 24 2.78 0.74 -4.14
C ILE A 24 1.53 0.29 -4.90
N VAL A 25 0.76 -0.61 -4.30
CA VAL A 25 -0.46 -1.14 -4.88
C VAL A 25 -1.65 -0.75 -4.00
N LEU A 26 -2.63 -0.10 -4.59
CA LEU A 26 -3.92 0.16 -3.93
C LEU A 26 -4.78 -1.09 -4.09
N PHE A 27 -5.35 -1.58 -3.00
CA PHE A 27 -6.26 -2.72 -3.04
C PHE A 27 -7.50 -2.45 -2.18
N GLY A 28 -8.34 -3.46 -2.00
CA GLY A 28 -9.55 -3.30 -1.21
C GLY A 28 -10.63 -2.49 -1.91
N SER A 29 -11.52 -1.87 -1.13
CA SER A 29 -12.73 -1.24 -1.65
C SER A 29 -12.44 -0.05 -2.58
N TYR A 30 -11.42 0.74 -2.30
CA TYR A 30 -11.07 1.85 -3.19
C TYR A 30 -10.56 1.38 -4.55
N ALA A 31 -9.89 0.23 -4.60
CA ALA A 31 -9.43 -0.34 -5.86
C ALA A 31 -10.59 -0.96 -6.64
N ARG A 32 -11.54 -1.60 -5.96
CA ARG A 32 -12.70 -2.22 -6.60
C ARG A 32 -13.77 -1.20 -7.02
N GLY A 33 -13.80 -0.03 -6.38
CA GLY A 33 -14.82 0.99 -6.65
C GLY A 33 -16.07 0.88 -5.78
N ASP A 34 -16.11 -0.06 -4.83
CA ASP A 34 -17.26 -0.25 -3.94
C ASP A 34 -17.06 0.39 -2.56
N TYR A 35 -16.15 1.36 -2.48
CA TYR A 35 -15.86 2.07 -1.23
C TYR A 35 -17.05 2.89 -0.75
N LYS A 36 -17.07 3.13 0.56
CA LYS A 36 -18.06 3.96 1.24
C LYS A 36 -17.34 5.09 1.97
N GLU A 37 -18.10 6.02 2.54
CA GLU A 37 -17.57 7.21 3.19
C GLU A 37 -16.49 6.92 4.24
N LYS A 38 -16.63 5.82 4.98
CA LYS A 38 -15.69 5.45 6.05
C LYS A 38 -14.80 4.28 5.68
N SER A 39 -14.64 3.98 4.40
CA SER A 39 -13.76 2.89 3.98
C SER A 39 -12.30 3.18 4.28
N ASP A 40 -11.56 2.13 4.62
CA ASP A 40 -10.11 2.21 4.79
C ASP A 40 -9.43 2.30 3.43
N ILE A 41 -8.29 2.98 3.41
CA ILE A 41 -7.40 2.95 2.25
C ILE A 41 -6.42 1.80 2.47
N ASP A 42 -6.45 0.80 1.59
CA ASP A 42 -5.60 -0.39 1.71
C ASP A 42 -4.43 -0.29 0.75
N LEU A 43 -3.22 -0.30 1.28
CA LEU A 43 -1.99 -0.16 0.48
C LEU A 43 -1.03 -1.30 0.75
N LEU A 44 -0.50 -1.86 -0.34
CA LEU A 44 0.60 -2.82 -0.29
C LEU A 44 1.88 -2.11 -0.72
N ILE A 45 2.89 -2.16 0.15
CA ILE A 45 4.21 -1.59 -0.09
C ILE A 45 5.17 -2.73 -0.41
N ILE A 46 5.71 -2.77 -1.62
CA ILE A 46 6.68 -3.79 -2.03
C ILE A 46 8.06 -3.13 -2.11
N LYS A 47 9.02 -3.70 -1.41
CA LYS A 47 10.37 -3.14 -1.36
C LYS A 47 11.41 -4.24 -1.37
N LYS A 48 12.42 -4.10 -2.24
CA LYS A 48 13.56 -5.01 -2.28
C LYS A 48 14.39 -4.89 -1.00
N ASN A 49 14.86 -6.04 -0.51
CA ASN A 49 15.70 -6.12 0.68
C ASN A 49 15.02 -5.59 1.94
N LEU A 50 13.72 -5.72 2.01
CA LEU A 50 12.95 -5.34 3.19
C LEU A 50 13.19 -6.37 4.30
N LYS A 51 13.68 -5.94 5.45
CA LYS A 51 14.04 -6.83 6.55
C LYS A 51 13.05 -6.78 7.71
N ASN A 52 12.40 -5.64 7.91
CA ASN A 52 11.47 -5.46 9.03
C ASN A 52 10.23 -4.73 8.55
N GLU A 53 9.21 -5.50 8.22
CA GLU A 53 7.93 -4.97 7.71
C GLU A 53 7.23 -4.08 8.74
N ARG A 54 7.29 -4.47 10.02
CA ARG A 54 6.66 -3.71 11.10
C ARG A 54 7.30 -2.33 11.25
N GLU A 55 8.61 -2.24 11.13
CA GLU A 55 9.33 -0.96 11.22
C GLU A 55 8.88 0.01 10.13
N ILE A 56 8.77 -0.48 8.89
CA ILE A 56 8.29 0.32 7.76
C ILE A 56 6.88 0.82 8.02
N ASN A 57 5.99 -0.06 8.45
CA ASN A 57 4.61 0.32 8.74
C ASN A 57 4.53 1.37 9.84
N ASN A 58 5.32 1.23 10.90
CA ASN A 58 5.33 2.18 12.02
C ASN A 58 5.84 3.56 11.60
N ILE A 59 6.88 3.60 10.78
CA ILE A 59 7.40 4.86 10.22
C ILE A 59 6.29 5.59 9.45
N LEU A 60 5.57 4.85 8.61
CA LEU A 60 4.53 5.45 7.77
C LEU A 60 3.31 5.88 8.58
N TYR A 61 2.84 5.07 9.53
CA TYR A 61 1.71 5.46 10.38
C TYR A 61 2.03 6.72 11.18
N LYS A 62 3.24 6.82 11.70
CA LYS A 62 3.68 8.03 12.41
C LYS A 62 3.65 9.25 11.49
N ALA A 63 4.17 9.10 10.26
CA ALA A 63 4.20 10.17 9.29
C ALA A 63 2.80 10.63 8.89
N PHE A 64 1.87 9.68 8.69
CA PHE A 64 0.49 10.01 8.37
C PHE A 64 -0.17 10.80 9.50
N PHE A 65 0.06 10.39 10.73
CA PHE A 65 -0.46 11.11 11.90
C PHE A 65 0.12 12.53 11.98
N GLU A 66 1.43 12.67 11.84
CA GLU A 66 2.11 13.99 11.94
C GLU A 66 1.70 14.93 10.80
N ASN A 67 1.34 14.39 9.65
CA ASN A 67 0.92 15.18 8.48
C ASN A 67 -0.60 15.34 8.41
N LYS A 68 -1.32 15.00 9.46
CA LYS A 68 -2.78 15.20 9.59
C LYS A 68 -3.58 14.52 8.48
N ILE A 69 -3.14 13.34 8.08
CA ILE A 69 -3.89 12.51 7.14
C ILE A 69 -4.98 11.79 7.94
N ASN A 70 -6.17 12.37 7.95
CA ASN A 70 -7.27 11.99 8.84
C ASN A 70 -8.18 10.95 8.19
N VAL A 71 -7.60 9.90 7.63
CA VAL A 71 -8.36 8.78 7.06
C VAL A 71 -7.72 7.47 7.53
N PRO A 72 -8.50 6.41 7.73
CA PRO A 72 -7.92 5.14 8.11
C PRO A 72 -7.15 4.55 6.93
N ILE A 73 -5.92 4.11 7.21
CA ILE A 73 -5.03 3.50 6.21
C ILE A 73 -4.54 2.18 6.77
N ASP A 74 -4.75 1.11 6.01
CA ASP A 74 -4.20 -0.20 6.30
C ASP A 74 -2.99 -0.46 5.42
N LEU A 75 -1.84 -0.69 6.04
CA LEU A 75 -0.59 -0.95 5.34
C LEU A 75 -0.19 -2.41 5.47
N ILE A 76 0.15 -3.01 4.34
CA ILE A 76 0.89 -4.27 4.29
C ILE A 76 2.20 -3.96 3.59
N SER A 77 3.33 -4.26 4.25
CA SER A 77 4.65 -4.13 3.63
C SER A 77 5.26 -5.51 3.46
N ILE A 78 5.88 -5.75 2.32
CA ILE A 78 6.44 -7.06 2.00
C ILE A 78 7.74 -6.91 1.20
N ASP A 79 8.69 -7.81 1.48
CA ASP A 79 9.89 -7.93 0.66
C ASP A 79 9.54 -8.40 -0.76
N TYR A 80 10.24 -7.83 -1.73
CA TYR A 80 10.03 -8.13 -3.15
C TYR A 80 10.10 -9.64 -3.45
N ASN A 81 11.14 -10.33 -2.97
CA ASN A 81 11.31 -11.76 -3.25
C ASN A 81 10.17 -12.59 -2.64
N LYS A 82 9.78 -12.24 -1.43
CA LYS A 82 8.68 -12.93 -0.75
C LYS A 82 7.37 -12.70 -1.50
N TYR A 83 7.11 -11.47 -1.96
CA TYR A 83 5.94 -11.18 -2.76
C TYR A 83 5.92 -12.01 -4.06
N MET A 84 7.05 -12.10 -4.75
CA MET A 84 7.15 -12.88 -5.98
C MET A 84 6.89 -14.37 -5.75
N GLU A 85 7.26 -14.89 -4.59
CA GLU A 85 6.96 -16.27 -4.20
C GLU A 85 5.46 -16.49 -3.92
N LEU A 86 4.79 -15.52 -3.30
CA LEU A 86 3.44 -15.70 -2.75
C LEU A 86 2.32 -15.15 -3.62
N ASN A 87 2.63 -14.35 -4.63
CA ASN A 87 1.58 -13.61 -5.36
C ASN A 87 0.68 -14.48 -6.25
N ASN A 88 1.01 -15.76 -6.44
CA ASN A 88 0.15 -16.72 -7.14
C ASN A 88 -0.31 -17.88 -6.22
N GLU A 89 0.06 -17.83 -4.94
CA GLU A 89 -0.25 -18.91 -4.01
C GLU A 89 -1.66 -18.74 -3.43
N ILE A 90 -2.42 -19.83 -3.45
CA ILE A 90 -3.76 -19.86 -2.83
C ILE A 90 -3.61 -19.80 -1.31
N GLY A 91 -4.46 -19.02 -0.65
CA GLY A 91 -4.45 -18.89 0.80
C GLY A 91 -3.71 -17.67 1.32
N TYR A 92 -3.04 -16.93 0.44
CA TYR A 92 -2.41 -15.65 0.79
C TYR A 92 -3.13 -14.49 0.12
N VAL A 93 -3.17 -13.36 0.80
CA VAL A 93 -3.85 -12.15 0.31
C VAL A 93 -3.20 -11.59 -0.97
N TYR A 94 -1.94 -11.92 -1.22
CA TYR A 94 -1.16 -11.32 -2.31
C TYR A 94 -1.69 -11.66 -3.71
N LYS A 95 -2.26 -12.85 -3.88
CA LYS A 95 -2.87 -13.21 -5.18
C LYS A 95 -4.06 -12.31 -5.48
N THR A 96 -4.92 -12.10 -4.49
CA THR A 96 -6.08 -11.22 -4.63
C THR A 96 -5.64 -9.78 -4.91
N ILE A 97 -4.63 -9.30 -4.20
CA ILE A 97 -4.09 -7.95 -4.42
C ILE A 97 -3.54 -7.81 -5.83
N LYS A 98 -2.78 -8.80 -6.30
CA LYS A 98 -2.23 -8.79 -7.66
C LYS A 98 -3.32 -8.75 -8.71
N ASP A 99 -4.38 -9.54 -8.54
CA ASP A 99 -5.45 -9.67 -9.54
C ASP A 99 -6.40 -8.47 -9.53
N GLN A 100 -6.69 -7.88 -8.38
CA GLN A 100 -7.71 -6.85 -8.21
C GLN A 100 -7.14 -5.47 -7.88
N GLY A 101 -5.90 -5.38 -7.47
CA GLY A 101 -5.28 -4.13 -7.06
C GLY A 101 -4.91 -3.25 -8.23
N LYS A 102 -4.60 -1.99 -7.90
CA LYS A 102 -4.13 -1.00 -8.88
C LYS A 102 -2.75 -0.51 -8.46
N VAL A 103 -1.78 -0.61 -9.36
CA VAL A 103 -0.46 -0.04 -9.13
C VAL A 103 -0.58 1.48 -9.19
N ILE A 104 -0.24 2.14 -8.08
CA ILE A 104 -0.30 3.60 -8.00
C ILE A 104 1.08 4.25 -7.96
N TYR A 105 2.13 3.46 -7.81
CA TYR A 105 3.51 3.94 -7.86
C TYR A 105 4.46 2.80 -8.21
N GLY A 106 5.42 3.07 -9.11
CA GLY A 106 6.54 2.20 -9.38
C GLY A 106 6.24 1.01 -10.30
N THR A 107 7.28 0.22 -10.52
CA THR A 107 7.23 -1.03 -11.30
C THR A 107 8.10 -2.08 -10.65
N LEU A 108 7.86 -3.35 -10.95
CA LEU A 108 8.70 -4.45 -10.46
C LEU A 108 9.54 -5.05 -11.57
#